data_ae6d50dbebf6567a032e48a0ebed5607
#
_entry.id   ae6d50dbebf6567a032e48a0ebed5607
#
_cell.length_a   1.000
_cell.length_b   1.000
_cell.length_c   1.000
_cell.angle_alpha   90.00
_cell.angle_beta   90.00
_cell.angle_gamma   90.00
#
_symmetry.space_group_name_H-M   'P 1'
#
loop_
_entity.id
_entity.type
_entity.pdbx_description
1 polymer ?
#
loop_
_entity_poly.entity_id
_entity_poly.type
_entity_poly.pdbx_seq_one_letter_code
_entity_poly.pdbx_strand_id
1 'polypeptide(L)'
;MHPLVDLAIRSVKHQLEKGQPLPSPNPLPKEMKIQAGTFVSIKKNRLLRGCIGTVQPKHANLAEEVIQNAIKAANEDPRFPSIKMQELQELPFSVDVLTTPEKIDNISSLDVKRYG
;
A
#
# COMPACT_ATOMS: atom_id res chain seq x y z
N MET A 1 7.38 -0.27 -13.87
CA MET A 1 6.88 -0.41 -12.48
C MET A 1 5.37 -0.42 -12.49
N HIS A 2 4.77 -1.33 -11.74
CA HIS A 2 3.32 -1.40 -11.67
C HIS A 2 2.74 -0.13 -11.04
N PRO A 3 1.61 0.39 -11.54
CA PRO A 3 1.02 1.64 -11.02
C PRO A 3 0.71 1.63 -9.52
N LEU A 4 0.32 0.49 -8.95
CA LEU A 4 0.04 0.41 -7.52
C LEU A 4 1.32 0.53 -6.69
N VAL A 5 2.41 -0.05 -7.16
CA VAL A 5 3.72 0.06 -6.49
C VAL A 5 4.24 1.49 -6.59
N ASP A 6 4.12 2.09 -7.77
CA ASP A 6 4.50 3.49 -7.96
C ASP A 6 3.69 4.42 -7.06
N LEU A 7 2.39 4.17 -6.95
CA LEU A 7 1.50 4.94 -6.07
C LEU A 7 1.93 4.83 -4.61
N ALA A 8 2.28 3.62 -4.16
CA ALA A 8 2.74 3.40 -2.79
C ALA A 8 4.02 4.20 -2.50
N ILE A 9 5.00 4.15 -3.40
CA ILE A 9 6.25 4.88 -3.24
C ILE A 9 6.01 6.39 -3.21
N ARG A 10 5.21 6.90 -4.15
CA ARG A 10 4.88 8.33 -4.21
C ARG A 10 4.12 8.78 -2.97
N SER A 11 3.30 7.92 -2.40
CA SER A 11 2.53 8.23 -1.18
C SER A 11 3.46 8.45 0.01
N VAL A 12 4.46 7.58 0.18
CA VAL A 12 5.44 7.74 1.25
C VAL A 12 6.29 8.99 1.02
N LYS A 13 6.75 9.19 -0.21
CA LYS A 13 7.54 10.37 -0.56
C LYS A 13 6.79 11.67 -0.26
N HIS A 14 5.54 11.75 -0.69
CA HIS A 14 4.71 12.94 -0.47
C HIS A 14 4.50 13.21 1.01
N GLN A 15 4.23 12.18 1.80
CA GLN A 15 4.05 12.31 3.24
C GLN A 15 5.33 12.84 3.90
N LEU A 16 6.49 12.32 3.49
CA LEU A 16 7.77 12.77 4.05
C LEU A 16 8.10 14.21 3.66
N GLU A 17 7.74 14.63 2.43
CA GLU A 17 8.02 15.98 1.94
C GLU A 17 7.03 17.03 2.45
N LYS A 18 5.74 16.68 2.52
CA LYS A 18 4.66 17.63 2.78
C LYS A 18 3.98 17.47 4.14
N GLY A 19 4.19 16.33 4.81
CA GLY A 19 3.51 16.04 6.06
C GLY A 19 2.02 15.74 5.90
N GLN A 20 1.57 15.47 4.69
CA GLN A 20 0.18 15.21 4.37
C GLN A 20 0.05 14.02 3.43
N PRO A 21 -1.08 13.28 3.47
CA PRO A 21 -1.32 12.21 2.52
C PRO A 21 -1.38 12.71 1.07
N LEU A 22 -0.88 11.90 0.16
CA LEU A 22 -1.03 12.16 -1.27
C LEU A 22 -2.53 12.11 -1.63
N PRO A 23 -3.05 13.09 -2.38
CA PRO A 23 -4.43 13.00 -2.87
C PRO A 23 -4.61 11.83 -3.82
N SER A 24 -5.82 11.26 -3.84
CA SER A 24 -6.15 10.22 -4.82
C SER A 24 -5.92 10.70 -6.23
N PRO A 25 -5.48 9.81 -7.15
CA PRO A 25 -5.35 10.18 -8.56
C PRO A 25 -6.66 10.73 -9.12
N ASN A 26 -6.58 11.77 -9.95
CA ASN A 26 -7.73 12.37 -10.60
C ASN A 26 -7.41 12.68 -12.07
N PRO A 27 -8.01 11.98 -13.04
CA PRO A 27 -9.05 10.97 -12.87
C PRO A 27 -8.51 9.68 -12.26
N LEU A 28 -9.40 8.97 -11.55
CA LEU A 28 -9.04 7.69 -10.92
C LEU A 28 -8.97 6.60 -12.00
N PRO A 29 -7.83 5.90 -12.14
CA PRO A 29 -7.75 4.78 -13.09
C PRO A 29 -8.82 3.73 -12.81
N LYS A 30 -9.33 3.12 -13.87
CA LYS A 30 -10.40 2.13 -13.76
C LYS A 30 -10.06 1.01 -12.79
N GLU A 31 -8.82 0.52 -12.83
CA GLU A 31 -8.35 -0.58 -11.99
C GLU A 31 -8.34 -0.23 -10.51
N MET A 32 -8.33 1.05 -10.19
CA MET A 32 -8.27 1.55 -8.82
C MET A 32 -9.63 1.93 -8.24
N LYS A 33 -10.70 1.77 -9.02
CA LYS A 33 -12.06 2.13 -8.56
C LYS A 33 -12.70 1.08 -7.67
N ILE A 34 -12.14 -0.11 -7.63
CA ILE A 34 -12.66 -1.20 -6.79
C ILE A 34 -12.30 -0.95 -5.33
N GLN A 35 -13.00 -1.63 -4.43
CA GLN A 35 -12.63 -1.71 -3.03
C GLN A 35 -11.98 -3.06 -2.77
N ALA A 36 -10.82 -3.05 -2.14
CA ALA A 36 -10.12 -4.27 -1.76
C ALA A 36 -9.16 -3.98 -0.62
N GLY A 37 -8.93 -4.96 0.24
CA GLY A 37 -7.87 -4.88 1.22
C GLY A 37 -6.51 -4.90 0.51
N THR A 38 -5.51 -4.32 1.13
CA THR A 38 -4.15 -4.31 0.59
C THR A 38 -3.15 -4.48 1.71
N PHE A 39 -1.99 -5.07 1.38
CA PHE A 39 -0.81 -5.03 2.23
C PHE A 39 0.30 -4.34 1.46
N VAL A 40 0.92 -3.34 2.07
CA VAL A 40 2.09 -2.69 1.51
C VAL A 40 3.30 -3.17 2.29
N SER A 41 4.25 -3.78 1.60
CA SER A 41 5.48 -4.30 2.18
C SER A 41 6.66 -3.51 1.66
N ILE A 42 7.52 -3.09 2.59
CA ILE A 42 8.75 -2.36 2.29
C ILE A 42 9.90 -3.22 2.78
N LYS A 43 10.89 -3.46 1.92
CA LYS A 43 12.02 -4.30 2.27
C LYS A 43 13.32 -3.52 2.24
N LYS A 44 14.33 -4.03 2.94
CA LYS A 44 15.69 -3.52 2.92
C LYS A 44 16.63 -4.71 3.04
N ASN A 45 17.55 -4.86 2.07
CA ASN A 45 18.47 -5.96 2.05
C ASN A 45 17.77 -7.33 2.16
N ARG A 46 16.63 -7.46 1.46
CA ARG A 46 15.78 -8.68 1.45
C ARG A 46 15.06 -8.95 2.77
N LEU A 47 15.20 -8.07 3.75
CA LEU A 47 14.52 -8.19 5.03
C LEU A 47 13.35 -7.21 5.09
N LEU A 48 12.35 -7.54 5.91
CA LEU A 48 11.21 -6.65 6.09
C LEU A 48 11.67 -5.36 6.78
N ARG A 49 11.25 -4.21 6.23
CA ARG A 49 11.53 -2.89 6.79
C ARG A 49 10.26 -2.20 7.29
N GLY A 50 9.11 -2.59 6.75
CA GLY A 50 7.81 -2.15 7.17
C GLY A 50 6.74 -2.89 6.39
N CYS A 51 5.62 -3.21 7.04
CA CYS A 51 4.50 -3.86 6.39
C CYS A 51 3.23 -3.60 7.18
N ILE A 52 2.25 -3.02 6.53
CA ILE A 52 0.93 -2.82 7.13
C ILE A 52 -0.12 -3.02 6.04
N GLY A 53 -1.28 -3.51 6.44
CA GLY A 53 -2.36 -3.70 5.50
C GLY A 53 -3.70 -3.87 6.15
N THR A 54 -4.70 -4.01 5.30
CA THR A 54 -6.08 -4.24 5.68
C THR A 54 -6.59 -5.46 4.93
N VAL A 55 -7.18 -6.40 5.64
CA VAL A 55 -7.82 -7.56 5.00
C VAL A 55 -9.16 -7.13 4.38
N GLN A 56 -9.95 -6.38 5.15
CA GLN A 56 -11.18 -5.78 4.66
C GLN A 56 -10.90 -4.33 4.27
N PRO A 57 -11.41 -3.87 3.12
CA PRO A 57 -11.16 -2.49 2.71
C PRO A 57 -11.79 -1.49 3.68
N LYS A 58 -11.04 -0.45 4.01
CA LYS A 58 -11.47 0.62 4.92
C LYS A 58 -11.64 1.96 4.22
N HIS A 59 -11.27 2.05 2.95
CA HIS A 59 -11.30 3.29 2.20
C HIS A 59 -12.18 3.17 0.96
N ALA A 60 -12.48 4.28 0.32
CA ALA A 60 -13.46 4.35 -0.75
C ALA A 60 -13.05 3.58 -2.02
N ASN A 61 -11.76 3.46 -2.26
CA ASN A 61 -11.25 2.78 -3.46
C ASN A 61 -9.86 2.24 -3.21
N LEU A 62 -9.38 1.44 -4.16
CA LEU A 62 -8.08 0.78 -4.05
C LEU A 62 -6.92 1.77 -3.97
N ALA A 63 -7.01 2.90 -4.69
CA ALA A 63 -5.94 3.92 -4.63
C ALA A 63 -5.78 4.46 -3.21
N GLU A 64 -6.88 4.82 -2.55
CA GLU A 64 -6.83 5.32 -1.17
C GLU A 64 -6.35 4.25 -0.19
N GLU A 65 -6.76 3.00 -0.41
CA GLU A 65 -6.30 1.89 0.43
C GLU A 65 -4.79 1.74 0.35
N VAL A 66 -4.22 1.81 -0.86
CA VAL A 66 -2.76 1.73 -1.05
C VAL A 66 -2.06 2.94 -0.43
N ILE A 67 -2.58 4.15 -0.67
CA ILE A 67 -1.98 5.38 -0.13
C ILE A 67 -1.89 5.32 1.39
N GLN A 68 -2.98 5.00 2.05
CA GLN A 68 -3.02 4.98 3.52
C GLN A 68 -2.16 3.86 4.08
N ASN A 69 -2.22 2.67 3.49
CA ASN A 69 -1.42 1.55 3.99
C ASN A 69 0.08 1.75 3.73
N ALA A 70 0.45 2.40 2.64
CA ALA A 70 1.85 2.74 2.37
C ALA A 70 2.42 3.69 3.42
N ILE A 71 1.67 4.74 3.76
CA ILE A 71 2.07 5.70 4.79
C ILE A 71 2.22 5.00 6.14
N LYS A 72 1.26 4.15 6.49
CA LYS A 72 1.31 3.40 7.75
C LYS A 72 2.46 2.41 7.80
N ALA A 73 2.73 1.72 6.68
CA ALA A 73 3.86 0.79 6.62
C ALA A 73 5.19 1.50 6.83
N ALA A 74 5.31 2.73 6.32
CA ALA A 74 6.53 3.52 6.46
C ALA A 74 6.70 4.12 7.85
N ASN A 75 5.62 4.49 8.52
CA ASN A 75 5.68 5.32 9.74
C ASN A 75 5.06 4.70 10.98
N GLU A 76 4.15 3.74 10.83
CA GLU A 76 3.34 3.26 11.95
C GLU A 76 3.49 1.78 12.24
N ASP A 77 4.44 1.10 11.61
CA ASP A 77 4.74 -0.29 11.96
C ASP A 77 5.53 -0.27 13.27
N PRO A 78 4.97 -0.79 14.38
CA PRO A 78 5.63 -0.68 15.69
C PRO A 78 6.94 -1.46 15.80
N ARG A 79 7.20 -2.37 14.87
CA ARG A 79 8.43 -3.18 14.86
C ARG A 79 9.65 -2.41 14.35
N PHE A 80 9.42 -1.28 13.65
CA PHE A 80 10.49 -0.58 12.95
C PHE A 80 10.38 0.92 13.14
N PRO A 81 11.52 1.66 13.11
CA PRO A 81 11.47 3.11 13.11
C PRO A 81 10.92 3.64 11.79
N SER A 82 10.40 4.86 11.81
CA SER A 82 9.88 5.52 10.61
C SER A 82 10.95 5.61 9.53
N ILE A 83 10.52 5.44 8.27
CA ILE A 83 11.41 5.54 7.11
C ILE A 83 11.81 6.99 6.91
N LYS A 84 13.10 7.20 6.61
CA LYS A 84 13.62 8.52 6.29
C LYS A 84 13.75 8.70 4.79
N MET A 85 13.70 9.96 4.34
CA MET A 85 13.79 10.27 2.90
C MET A 85 15.07 9.72 2.27
N GLN A 86 16.20 9.76 2.99
CA GLN A 86 17.46 9.27 2.44
C GLN A 86 17.46 7.78 2.11
N GLU A 87 16.70 6.97 2.87
CA GLU A 87 16.68 5.54 2.60
C GLU A 87 15.61 5.12 1.60
N LEU A 88 14.60 6.00 1.35
CA LEU A 88 13.45 5.65 0.53
C LEU A 88 13.83 5.17 -0.88
N GLN A 89 14.83 5.78 -1.49
CA GLN A 89 15.24 5.45 -2.86
C GLN A 89 15.79 4.04 -3.01
N GLU A 90 16.24 3.45 -1.93
CA GLU A 90 16.88 2.13 -1.93
C GLU A 90 15.95 1.01 -1.49
N LEU A 91 14.70 1.34 -1.16
CA LEU A 91 13.77 0.37 -0.59
C LEU A 91 12.79 -0.15 -1.64
N PRO A 92 12.84 -1.45 -1.98
CA PRO A 92 11.81 -2.01 -2.84
C PRO A 92 10.46 -2.13 -2.10
N PHE A 93 9.39 -1.79 -2.81
CA PHE A 93 8.03 -1.89 -2.32
C PHE A 93 7.31 -3.00 -3.06
N SER A 94 6.38 -3.66 -2.37
CA SER A 94 5.41 -4.54 -3.01
C SER A 94 4.02 -4.23 -2.46
N VAL A 95 3.00 -4.48 -3.28
CA VAL A 95 1.61 -4.27 -2.92
C VAL A 95 0.86 -5.57 -3.18
N ASP A 96 0.23 -6.11 -2.14
CA ASP A 96 -0.67 -7.24 -2.27
C ASP A 96 -2.10 -6.73 -2.27
N VAL A 97 -2.88 -7.14 -3.26
CA VAL A 97 -4.31 -6.80 -3.35
C VAL A 97 -5.10 -8.04 -2.99
N LEU A 98 -5.99 -7.89 -2.02
CA LEU A 98 -6.81 -8.97 -1.49
C LEU A 98 -8.25 -8.79 -1.96
N THR A 99 -8.71 -9.70 -2.82
CA THR A 99 -10.10 -9.68 -3.30
C THR A 99 -10.84 -10.92 -2.83
N THR A 100 -12.15 -10.77 -2.63
CA THR A 100 -13.03 -11.92 -2.34
C THR A 100 -13.94 -12.15 -3.53
N PRO A 101 -14.23 -13.43 -3.87
CA PRO A 101 -15.28 -13.70 -4.83
C PRO A 101 -16.62 -13.15 -4.32
N GLU A 102 -17.44 -12.63 -5.23
CA GLU A 102 -18.67 -11.91 -4.90
C GLU A 102 -19.64 -12.69 -3.99
N LYS A 103 -19.57 -14.01 -4.00
CA LYS A 103 -20.54 -14.88 -3.29
C LYS A 103 -19.97 -15.53 -2.05
N ILE A 104 -18.73 -15.21 -1.64
CA ILE A 104 -18.08 -15.89 -0.53
C ILE A 104 -17.44 -14.85 0.39
N ASP A 105 -18.01 -14.71 1.58
CA ASP A 105 -17.52 -13.82 2.63
C ASP A 105 -16.57 -14.54 3.60
N ASN A 106 -15.65 -15.30 3.05
CA ASN A 106 -14.76 -16.11 3.87
C ASN A 106 -13.30 -15.74 3.60
N ILE A 107 -12.57 -15.42 4.66
CA ILE A 107 -11.15 -15.08 4.58
C ILE A 107 -10.35 -16.17 3.87
N SER A 108 -10.70 -17.45 4.07
CA SER A 108 -9.99 -18.55 3.41
C SER A 108 -10.16 -18.56 1.89
N SER A 109 -11.10 -17.76 1.36
CA SER A 109 -11.37 -17.66 -0.07
C SER A 109 -10.78 -16.42 -0.70
N LEU A 110 -9.94 -15.66 0.05
CA LEU A 110 -9.27 -14.48 -0.49
C LEU A 110 -8.32 -14.85 -1.62
N ASP A 111 -8.41 -14.09 -2.69
CA ASP A 111 -7.44 -14.14 -3.78
C ASP A 111 -6.43 -13.02 -3.55
N VAL A 112 -5.15 -13.36 -3.55
CA VAL A 112 -4.07 -12.40 -3.30
C VAL A 112 -3.24 -12.24 -4.56
N LYS A 113 -3.14 -11.00 -5.03
CA LYS A 113 -2.27 -10.66 -6.15
C LYS A 113 -1.15 -9.75 -5.66
N ARG A 114 0.08 -10.16 -5.89
CA ARG A 114 1.25 -9.36 -5.51
C ARG A 114 1.83 -8.62 -6.70
N TYR A 115 2.11 -7.34 -6.51
CA TYR A 115 2.76 -6.45 -7.45
C TYR A 115 4.06 -5.91 -6.85
N GLY A 116 5.07 -5.84 -7.64
CA GLY A 116 6.40 -5.44 -7.19
C GLY A 116 7.31 -6.63 -6.98
#